data_e8c91d0d44c7ad7d8eb6cd39cf7ae4ef
#
_entry.id   e8c91d0d44c7ad7d8eb6cd39cf7ae4ef
#
_cell.length_a   1.000
_cell.length_b   1.000
_cell.length_c   1.000
_cell.angle_alpha   90.00
_cell.angle_beta   90.00
_cell.angle_gamma   90.00
#
_symmetry.space_group_name_H-M   'P 1'
#
loop_
_entity.id
_entity.type
_entity.pdbx_description
1 polymer ?
#
loop_
_entity_poly.entity_id
_entity_poly.type
_entity_poly.pdbx_seq_one_letter_code
_entity_poly.pdbx_strand_id
1 'polypeptide(L)'
;MFFWLCLCLDEVLSMELVTSKEIAKVIGTDKFGFIGTFIGWILLRLLRISEVNKIYQKHKDKKDLPFLNGILDEFQIEFEIPDEDLKRIPKNGSFITVSNHPLGGIDGILLLKLLIEHRPDYKIIANFLLHRIQPLKPYVMPVNPFENHKDAKSSLLGLKNSLHHLKNGCPLGIFPAGEVSTYRDGKLMVDKPWELGAVKLIKKAEVPVIPIYFHAKNSKLFYILSKISDTLRTAKLPSELLSQKNRIIKVRIGKPISVKDQLEYKDINSFYEYLRKKTYMLANPFVKNPKNILSTQNLKITIPPKKITSQKSTHGFIKEVSLLRKKGKRLLESKNYEVFFASAKEIPNLLHEIGRLREITFRDIGEGTNKAIDLDKFDKYYHVILF
;
A
#
# COMPACT_ATOMS: atom_id res chain seq x y z
N MET A 1 -54.94 4.02 0.92
CA MET A 1 -53.98 5.14 1.08
C MET A 1 -52.62 4.70 1.63
N PHE A 2 -52.55 3.78 2.59
CA PHE A 2 -51.25 3.22 3.10
C PHE A 2 -50.51 2.36 2.10
N PHE A 3 -51.16 1.63 1.21
CA PHE A 3 -50.54 0.74 0.22
C PHE A 3 -49.83 1.51 -0.92
N TRP A 4 -50.33 2.72 -1.28
CA TRP A 4 -49.68 3.58 -2.27
C TRP A 4 -48.45 4.31 -1.72
N LEU A 5 -48.43 4.64 -0.42
CA LEU A 5 -47.24 5.20 0.21
C LEU A 5 -46.08 4.17 0.28
N CYS A 6 -46.38 2.88 0.46
CA CYS A 6 -45.36 1.82 0.43
C CYS A 6 -44.76 1.62 -0.96
N LEU A 7 -45.57 1.69 -2.04
CA LEU A 7 -45.07 1.55 -3.42
C LEU A 7 -44.22 2.74 -3.86
N CYS A 8 -44.58 3.96 -3.49
CA CYS A 8 -43.74 5.14 -3.73
C CYS A 8 -42.46 5.14 -2.91
N LEU A 9 -42.42 4.53 -1.72
CA LEU A 9 -41.22 4.34 -0.92
C LEU A 9 -40.28 3.28 -1.54
N ASP A 10 -40.79 2.24 -2.19
CA ASP A 10 -39.97 1.22 -2.84
C ASP A 10 -39.33 1.73 -4.15
N GLU A 11 -39.95 2.61 -4.92
CA GLU A 11 -39.33 3.25 -6.10
C GLU A 11 -38.28 4.30 -5.73
N VAL A 12 -38.49 5.04 -4.64
CA VAL A 12 -37.43 5.96 -4.12
C VAL A 12 -36.26 5.20 -3.51
N LEU A 13 -36.49 3.98 -2.96
CA LEU A 13 -35.48 3.10 -2.39
C LEU A 13 -34.57 2.44 -3.46
N SER A 14 -35.02 2.35 -4.72
CA SER A 14 -34.20 1.74 -5.81
C SER A 14 -33.01 2.62 -6.26
N MET A 15 -32.91 3.85 -5.77
CA MET A 15 -31.87 4.81 -6.15
C MET A 15 -30.75 4.99 -5.10
N GLU A 16 -30.81 4.29 -3.97
CA GLU A 16 -29.76 4.36 -2.94
C GLU A 16 -28.56 3.47 -3.28
N LEU A 17 -27.36 3.98 -3.00
CA LEU A 17 -26.11 3.20 -3.15
C LEU A 17 -26.07 2.02 -2.18
N VAL A 18 -26.55 2.22 -0.94
CA VAL A 18 -26.67 1.21 0.10
C VAL A 18 -28.04 1.33 0.76
N THR A 19 -28.80 0.24 0.77
CA THR A 19 -30.16 0.19 1.31
C THR A 19 -30.21 -0.38 2.74
N SER A 20 -31.28 -0.08 3.46
CA SER A 20 -31.54 -0.65 4.80
C SER A 20 -31.68 -2.17 4.76
N LYS A 21 -32.26 -2.73 3.69
CA LYS A 21 -32.37 -4.18 3.48
C LYS A 21 -30.99 -4.84 3.31
N GLU A 22 -30.07 -4.19 2.58
CA GLU A 22 -28.70 -4.69 2.42
C GLU A 22 -27.92 -4.66 3.73
N ILE A 23 -28.06 -3.61 4.53
CA ILE A 23 -27.45 -3.56 5.87
C ILE A 23 -28.02 -4.67 6.75
N ALA A 24 -29.34 -4.87 6.77
CA ALA A 24 -30.00 -5.96 7.51
C ALA A 24 -29.42 -7.33 7.11
N LYS A 25 -29.22 -7.57 5.82
CA LYS A 25 -28.63 -8.81 5.30
C LYS A 25 -27.18 -8.97 5.74
N VAL A 26 -26.38 -7.92 5.68
CA VAL A 26 -24.97 -7.94 6.08
C VAL A 26 -24.81 -8.29 7.57
N ILE A 27 -25.72 -7.79 8.44
CA ILE A 27 -25.67 -8.08 9.88
C ILE A 27 -26.49 -9.33 10.28
N GLY A 28 -27.12 -10.00 9.30
CA GLY A 28 -27.87 -11.25 9.53
C GLY A 28 -29.22 -11.06 10.22
N THR A 29 -29.78 -9.84 10.21
CA THR A 29 -31.10 -9.53 10.78
C THR A 29 -32.24 -9.56 9.76
N ASP A 30 -31.95 -9.75 8.48
CA ASP A 30 -32.93 -9.89 7.39
C ASP A 30 -33.96 -11.01 7.65
N LYS A 31 -33.57 -12.05 8.40
CA LYS A 31 -34.44 -13.17 8.83
C LYS A 31 -35.64 -12.70 9.68
N PHE A 32 -35.57 -11.53 10.30
CA PHE A 32 -36.63 -10.96 11.13
C PHE A 32 -37.57 -10.03 10.32
N GLY A 33 -37.53 -10.10 8.99
CA GLY A 33 -38.46 -9.37 8.11
C GLY A 33 -38.42 -7.86 8.34
N PHE A 34 -39.58 -7.25 8.65
CA PHE A 34 -39.72 -5.82 8.87
C PHE A 34 -38.82 -5.30 10.01
N ILE A 35 -38.72 -6.05 11.12
CA ILE A 35 -37.92 -5.66 12.28
C ILE A 35 -36.44 -5.62 11.87
N GLY A 36 -35.96 -6.60 11.11
CA GLY A 36 -34.60 -6.63 10.59
C GLY A 36 -34.28 -5.44 9.68
N THR A 37 -35.22 -5.09 8.79
CA THR A 37 -35.09 -3.91 7.92
C THR A 37 -35.06 -2.61 8.71
N PHE A 38 -35.85 -2.50 9.78
CA PHE A 38 -35.89 -1.35 10.69
C PHE A 38 -34.54 -1.20 11.44
N ILE A 39 -33.98 -2.31 11.93
CA ILE A 39 -32.60 -2.32 12.51
C ILE A 39 -31.59 -1.85 11.48
N GLY A 40 -31.67 -2.34 10.24
CA GLY A 40 -30.82 -1.91 9.13
C GLY A 40 -30.94 -0.39 8.86
N TRP A 41 -32.13 0.15 8.94
CA TRP A 41 -32.40 1.59 8.79
C TRP A 41 -31.78 2.42 9.93
N ILE A 42 -31.89 1.96 11.18
CA ILE A 42 -31.24 2.61 12.33
C ILE A 42 -29.73 2.64 12.12
N LEU A 43 -29.14 1.51 11.75
CA LEU A 43 -27.69 1.41 11.52
C LEU A 43 -27.23 2.25 10.33
N LEU A 44 -28.01 2.32 9.26
CA LEU A 44 -27.72 3.17 8.11
C LEU A 44 -27.60 4.64 8.52
N ARG A 45 -28.47 5.10 9.43
CA ARG A 45 -28.39 6.45 10.00
C ARG A 45 -27.24 6.62 11.00
N LEU A 46 -27.08 5.68 11.93
CA LEU A 46 -26.04 5.73 12.95
C LEU A 46 -24.63 5.70 12.33
N LEU A 47 -24.45 4.91 11.28
CA LEU A 47 -23.22 4.86 10.51
C LEU A 47 -23.09 6.00 9.49
N ARG A 48 -24.07 6.92 9.40
CA ARG A 48 -24.11 8.06 8.48
C ARG A 48 -24.06 7.66 6.99
N ILE A 49 -24.45 6.45 6.64
CA ILE A 49 -24.47 5.97 5.26
C ILE A 49 -25.52 6.76 4.43
N SER A 50 -26.57 7.23 5.06
CA SER A 50 -27.58 8.11 4.43
C SER A 50 -26.97 9.40 3.85
N GLU A 51 -25.89 9.92 4.46
CA GLU A 51 -25.19 11.10 3.92
C GLU A 51 -24.40 10.72 2.65
N VAL A 52 -23.78 9.55 2.65
CA VAL A 52 -23.07 9.01 1.45
C VAL A 52 -24.06 8.80 0.30
N ASN A 53 -25.24 8.25 0.59
CA ASN A 53 -26.30 8.10 -0.40
C ASN A 53 -26.73 9.45 -1.00
N LYS A 54 -26.92 10.48 -0.18
CA LYS A 54 -27.26 11.85 -0.65
C LYS A 54 -26.18 12.41 -1.58
N ILE A 55 -24.92 12.25 -1.22
CA ILE A 55 -23.78 12.72 -2.03
C ILE A 55 -23.72 11.97 -3.36
N TYR A 56 -23.90 10.65 -3.33
CA TYR A 56 -23.99 9.86 -4.55
C TYR A 56 -25.12 10.36 -5.47
N GLN A 57 -26.32 10.58 -4.94
CA GLN A 57 -27.47 11.09 -5.70
C GLN A 57 -27.17 12.43 -6.38
N LYS A 58 -26.46 13.33 -5.71
CA LYS A 58 -26.06 14.64 -6.25
C LYS A 58 -25.13 14.54 -7.46
N HIS A 59 -24.35 13.46 -7.57
CA HIS A 59 -23.31 13.32 -8.58
C HIS A 59 -23.52 12.15 -9.56
N LYS A 60 -24.50 11.28 -9.36
CA LYS A 60 -24.69 10.02 -10.13
C LYS A 60 -24.84 10.22 -11.64
N ASP A 61 -25.33 11.39 -12.08
CA ASP A 61 -25.52 11.70 -13.48
C ASP A 61 -24.25 12.23 -14.16
N LYS A 62 -23.21 12.56 -13.38
CA LYS A 62 -21.89 12.89 -13.89
C LYS A 62 -21.16 11.61 -14.30
N LYS A 63 -20.27 11.71 -15.29
CA LYS A 63 -19.46 10.57 -15.77
C LYS A 63 -17.97 10.88 -15.60
N ASP A 64 -17.17 9.85 -15.58
CA ASP A 64 -15.72 9.93 -15.64
C ASP A 64 -15.09 10.88 -14.58
N LEU A 65 -14.15 11.69 -14.98
CA LEU A 65 -13.47 12.68 -14.12
C LEU A 65 -14.45 13.67 -13.43
N PRO A 66 -15.48 14.23 -14.09
CA PRO A 66 -16.52 15.03 -13.45
C PRO A 66 -17.21 14.35 -12.25
N PHE A 67 -17.42 13.04 -12.29
CA PHE A 67 -17.96 12.29 -11.15
C PHE A 67 -16.93 12.18 -10.02
N LEU A 68 -15.70 11.76 -10.35
CA LEU A 68 -14.61 11.59 -9.39
C LEU A 68 -14.28 12.91 -8.69
N ASN A 69 -14.17 13.99 -9.45
CA ASN A 69 -13.94 15.33 -8.90
C ASN A 69 -15.08 15.75 -8.00
N GLY A 70 -16.34 15.60 -8.46
CA GLY A 70 -17.51 15.97 -7.67
C GLY A 70 -17.58 15.26 -6.31
N ILE A 71 -17.18 13.98 -6.25
CA ILE A 71 -17.09 13.24 -4.98
C ILE A 71 -15.96 13.80 -4.10
N LEU A 72 -14.78 14.01 -4.64
CA LEU A 72 -13.63 14.50 -3.87
C LEU A 72 -13.84 15.93 -3.38
N ASP A 73 -14.43 16.80 -4.22
CA ASP A 73 -14.76 18.19 -3.89
C ASP A 73 -15.80 18.29 -2.77
N GLU A 74 -16.84 17.42 -2.79
CA GLU A 74 -17.86 17.37 -1.75
C GLU A 74 -17.28 17.05 -0.37
N PHE A 75 -16.24 16.22 -0.35
CA PHE A 75 -15.53 15.88 0.87
C PHE A 75 -14.31 16.78 1.12
N GLN A 76 -13.98 17.69 0.21
CA GLN A 76 -12.75 18.49 0.29
C GLN A 76 -11.52 17.60 0.55
N ILE A 77 -11.43 16.50 -0.21
CA ILE A 77 -10.30 15.58 -0.17
C ILE A 77 -9.35 15.95 -1.28
N GLU A 78 -8.16 16.32 -0.90
CA GLU A 78 -7.04 16.56 -1.80
C GLU A 78 -6.01 15.44 -1.66
N PHE A 79 -5.15 15.28 -2.67
CA PHE A 79 -3.99 14.41 -2.57
C PHE A 79 -2.74 15.15 -3.01
N GLU A 80 -1.66 14.88 -2.29
CA GLU A 80 -0.34 15.43 -2.50
C GLU A 80 0.57 14.35 -3.07
N ILE A 81 1.10 14.58 -4.27
CA ILE A 81 2.02 13.67 -4.96
C ILE A 81 3.22 14.50 -5.43
N PRO A 82 4.47 14.10 -5.16
CA PRO A 82 5.63 14.76 -5.72
C PRO A 82 5.64 14.69 -7.26
N ASP A 83 5.98 15.80 -7.92
CA ASP A 83 6.02 15.89 -9.40
C ASP A 83 6.93 14.83 -10.03
N GLU A 84 8.03 14.48 -9.36
CA GLU A 84 8.94 13.42 -9.80
C GLU A 84 8.29 12.03 -9.78
N ASP A 85 7.33 11.81 -8.87
CA ASP A 85 6.60 10.57 -8.80
C ASP A 85 5.56 10.48 -9.95
N LEU A 86 4.90 11.59 -10.32
CA LEU A 86 3.96 11.65 -11.43
C LEU A 86 4.63 11.31 -12.77
N LYS A 87 5.87 11.74 -12.98
CA LYS A 87 6.65 11.43 -14.19
C LYS A 87 6.91 9.93 -14.40
N ARG A 88 6.69 9.10 -13.37
CA ARG A 88 6.87 7.65 -13.43
C ARG A 88 5.69 6.90 -14.05
N ILE A 89 4.57 7.58 -14.27
CA ILE A 89 3.38 6.98 -14.92
C ILE A 89 3.65 6.90 -16.43
N PRO A 90 3.66 5.70 -17.03
CA PRO A 90 3.88 5.55 -18.47
C PRO A 90 2.72 6.14 -19.27
N LYS A 91 3.06 6.95 -20.26
CA LYS A 91 2.07 7.56 -21.15
C LYS A 91 1.44 6.53 -22.11
N ASN A 92 2.16 5.48 -22.46
CA ASN A 92 1.75 4.45 -23.43
C ASN A 92 2.09 3.06 -22.90
N GLY A 93 1.44 2.05 -23.49
CA GLY A 93 1.65 0.65 -23.17
C GLY A 93 0.95 0.19 -21.89
N SER A 94 0.90 -1.10 -21.69
CA SER A 94 0.32 -1.70 -20.48
C SER A 94 1.28 -1.65 -19.29
N PHE A 95 0.71 -1.48 -18.11
CA PHE A 95 1.38 -1.63 -16.83
C PHE A 95 0.36 -2.01 -15.77
N ILE A 96 0.83 -2.52 -14.64
CA ILE A 96 0.00 -2.78 -13.47
C ILE A 96 0.42 -1.83 -12.35
N THR A 97 -0.55 -1.15 -11.72
CA THR A 97 -0.31 -0.49 -10.44
C THR A 97 -0.66 -1.43 -9.30
N VAL A 98 0.20 -1.47 -8.29
CA VAL A 98 0.04 -2.27 -7.07
C VAL A 98 0.05 -1.34 -5.88
N SER A 99 -1.04 -1.34 -5.10
CA SER A 99 -1.21 -0.37 -4.02
C SER A 99 -1.57 -1.03 -2.69
N ASN A 100 -1.14 -0.41 -1.56
CA ASN A 100 -1.76 -0.66 -0.27
C ASN A 100 -3.20 -0.11 -0.26
N HIS A 101 -4.02 -0.54 0.70
CA HIS A 101 -5.46 -0.25 0.71
C HIS A 101 -5.95 0.30 2.06
N PRO A 102 -5.45 1.47 2.52
CA PRO A 102 -5.76 1.97 3.86
C PRO A 102 -7.19 2.50 4.05
N LEU A 103 -7.83 3.06 3.02
CA LEU A 103 -9.10 3.78 3.13
C LEU A 103 -10.30 3.06 2.49
N GLY A 104 -10.07 2.04 1.71
CA GLY A 104 -11.13 1.34 0.98
C GLY A 104 -11.58 2.09 -0.27
N GLY A 105 -12.87 2.40 -0.40
CA GLY A 105 -13.42 3.02 -1.62
C GLY A 105 -12.70 4.31 -2.04
N ILE A 106 -12.19 5.08 -1.09
CA ILE A 106 -11.46 6.33 -1.38
C ILE A 106 -10.16 6.06 -2.15
N ASP A 107 -9.40 5.04 -1.75
CA ASP A 107 -8.15 4.70 -2.46
C ASP A 107 -8.43 4.38 -3.92
N GLY A 108 -9.55 3.67 -4.19
CA GLY A 108 -10.01 3.39 -5.54
C GLY A 108 -10.37 4.66 -6.31
N ILE A 109 -11.10 5.59 -5.69
CA ILE A 109 -11.49 6.87 -6.29
C ILE A 109 -10.25 7.72 -6.60
N LEU A 110 -9.33 7.85 -5.64
CA LEU A 110 -8.08 8.60 -5.83
C LEU A 110 -7.20 7.99 -6.91
N LEU A 111 -7.07 6.66 -6.92
CA LEU A 111 -6.29 5.95 -7.91
C LEU A 111 -6.89 6.12 -9.32
N LEU A 112 -8.21 5.99 -9.45
CA LEU A 112 -8.92 6.23 -10.71
C LEU A 112 -8.75 7.67 -11.19
N LYS A 113 -8.97 8.68 -10.33
CA LYS A 113 -8.76 10.08 -10.70
C LYS A 113 -7.33 10.29 -11.22
N LEU A 114 -6.34 9.89 -10.44
CA LEU A 114 -4.93 10.06 -10.78
C LEU A 114 -4.57 9.41 -12.12
N LEU A 115 -5.02 8.18 -12.33
CA LEU A 115 -4.57 7.42 -13.51
C LEU A 115 -5.40 7.74 -14.75
N ILE A 116 -6.70 8.01 -14.65
CA ILE A 116 -7.55 8.34 -15.80
C ILE A 116 -7.15 9.69 -16.42
N GLU A 117 -6.69 10.64 -15.64
CA GLU A 117 -6.13 11.91 -16.15
C GLU A 117 -4.95 11.71 -17.11
N HIS A 118 -4.16 10.66 -16.91
CA HIS A 118 -2.98 10.34 -17.71
C HIS A 118 -3.24 9.21 -18.72
N ARG A 119 -4.13 8.28 -18.38
CA ARG A 119 -4.47 7.05 -19.10
C ARG A 119 -5.97 6.78 -19.00
N PRO A 120 -6.78 7.35 -19.90
CA PRO A 120 -8.23 7.18 -19.91
C PRO A 120 -8.70 5.72 -20.04
N ASP A 121 -7.82 4.86 -20.54
CA ASP A 121 -8.00 3.40 -20.66
C ASP A 121 -7.71 2.61 -19.37
N TYR A 122 -7.31 3.30 -18.30
CA TYR A 122 -7.00 2.67 -17.01
C TYR A 122 -8.24 2.07 -16.35
N LYS A 123 -8.11 0.85 -15.81
CA LYS A 123 -9.14 0.19 -15.01
C LYS A 123 -8.57 -0.35 -13.70
N ILE A 124 -9.44 -0.58 -12.72
CA ILE A 124 -9.08 -1.23 -11.46
C ILE A 124 -9.82 -2.56 -11.29
N ILE A 125 -9.16 -3.52 -10.68
CA ILE A 125 -9.83 -4.70 -10.14
C ILE A 125 -10.47 -4.31 -8.81
N ALA A 126 -11.77 -4.47 -8.69
CA ALA A 126 -12.49 -4.14 -7.47
C ALA A 126 -13.67 -5.10 -7.21
N ASN A 127 -14.21 -5.03 -6.01
CA ASN A 127 -15.40 -5.78 -5.63
C ASN A 127 -16.57 -5.42 -6.57
N PHE A 128 -17.38 -6.40 -6.92
CA PHE A 128 -18.57 -6.22 -7.76
C PHE A 128 -19.54 -5.15 -7.24
N LEU A 129 -19.53 -4.84 -5.93
CA LEU A 129 -20.34 -3.76 -5.35
C LEU A 129 -19.94 -2.38 -5.92
N LEU A 130 -18.68 -2.13 -6.21
CA LEU A 130 -18.23 -0.89 -6.85
C LEU A 130 -18.68 -0.82 -8.31
N HIS A 131 -18.90 -1.95 -8.96
CA HIS A 131 -19.47 -2.00 -10.30
C HIS A 131 -20.95 -1.54 -10.37
N ARG A 132 -21.63 -1.48 -9.22
CA ARG A 132 -22.99 -0.91 -9.11
C ARG A 132 -23.01 0.62 -9.22
N ILE A 133 -21.91 1.29 -8.94
CA ILE A 133 -21.76 2.74 -9.08
C ILE A 133 -21.67 3.05 -10.58
N GLN A 134 -22.78 3.47 -11.16
CA GLN A 134 -22.90 3.62 -12.63
C GLN A 134 -21.77 4.46 -13.25
N PRO A 135 -21.36 5.61 -12.69
CA PRO A 135 -20.25 6.39 -13.23
C PRO A 135 -18.88 5.67 -13.19
N LEU A 136 -18.69 4.69 -12.29
CA LEU A 136 -17.44 3.93 -12.16
C LEU A 136 -17.42 2.63 -12.98
N LYS A 137 -18.58 2.19 -13.44
CA LYS A 137 -18.74 0.92 -14.15
C LYS A 137 -17.75 0.71 -15.32
N PRO A 138 -17.42 1.71 -16.16
CA PRO A 138 -16.45 1.55 -17.26
C PRO A 138 -15.02 1.25 -16.76
N TYR A 139 -14.68 1.69 -15.55
CA TYR A 139 -13.32 1.65 -14.98
C TYR A 139 -13.12 0.51 -13.99
N VAL A 140 -14.16 -0.27 -13.69
CA VAL A 140 -14.09 -1.36 -12.72
C VAL A 140 -14.17 -2.70 -13.43
N MET A 141 -13.17 -3.53 -13.19
CA MET A 141 -13.20 -4.96 -13.49
C MET A 141 -13.67 -5.71 -12.23
N PRO A 142 -14.94 -6.18 -12.21
CA PRO A 142 -15.50 -6.76 -11.01
C PRO A 142 -14.89 -8.13 -10.72
N VAL A 143 -14.53 -8.34 -9.46
CA VAL A 143 -14.20 -9.65 -8.89
C VAL A 143 -15.11 -9.90 -7.68
N ASN A 144 -15.44 -11.15 -7.41
CA ASN A 144 -16.23 -11.50 -6.24
C ASN A 144 -15.30 -11.99 -5.12
N PRO A 145 -15.04 -11.21 -4.06
CA PRO A 145 -14.19 -11.61 -2.96
C PRO A 145 -14.84 -12.62 -2.00
N PHE A 146 -16.15 -12.87 -2.15
CA PHE A 146 -16.93 -13.75 -1.27
C PHE A 146 -17.17 -15.14 -1.87
N GLU A 147 -16.53 -15.48 -2.99
CA GLU A 147 -16.66 -16.78 -3.60
C GLU A 147 -15.95 -17.87 -2.79
N ASN A 148 -16.70 -18.51 -1.91
CA ASN A 148 -16.38 -19.87 -1.49
C ASN A 148 -16.51 -20.80 -2.69
N HIS A 149 -15.40 -21.31 -3.21
CA HIS A 149 -15.19 -22.44 -4.15
C HIS A 149 -16.28 -22.85 -5.18
N LYS A 150 -17.52 -22.34 -5.08
CA LYS A 150 -18.64 -22.74 -5.95
C LYS A 150 -18.78 -21.94 -7.25
N ASP A 151 -18.19 -20.73 -7.31
CA ASP A 151 -18.27 -19.84 -8.47
C ASP A 151 -16.89 -19.54 -9.10
N ALA A 152 -16.01 -20.55 -9.14
CA ALA A 152 -14.68 -20.44 -9.77
C ALA A 152 -14.73 -19.94 -11.22
N LYS A 153 -15.88 -20.06 -11.89
CA LYS A 153 -16.05 -19.57 -13.29
C LYS A 153 -16.03 -18.04 -13.37
N SER A 154 -16.61 -17.30 -12.42
CA SER A 154 -16.65 -15.84 -12.47
C SER A 154 -15.27 -15.24 -12.18
N SER A 155 -14.54 -15.79 -11.24
CA SER A 155 -13.15 -15.40 -10.93
C SER A 155 -12.20 -15.68 -12.08
N LEU A 156 -12.36 -16.81 -12.77
CA LEU A 156 -11.58 -17.14 -13.98
C LEU A 156 -11.87 -16.18 -15.14
N LEU A 157 -13.14 -15.78 -15.31
CA LEU A 157 -13.54 -14.82 -16.34
C LEU A 157 -12.95 -13.44 -16.03
N GLY A 158 -13.01 -12.98 -14.78
CA GLY A 158 -12.38 -11.73 -14.33
C GLY A 158 -10.87 -11.71 -14.60
N LEU A 159 -10.18 -12.81 -14.28
CA LEU A 159 -8.76 -12.98 -14.56
C LEU A 159 -8.45 -12.93 -16.06
N LYS A 160 -9.24 -13.65 -16.88
CA LYS A 160 -9.09 -13.67 -18.34
C LYS A 160 -9.29 -12.27 -18.94
N ASN A 161 -10.32 -11.55 -18.49
CA ASN A 161 -10.62 -10.20 -18.94
C ASN A 161 -9.50 -9.22 -18.56
N SER A 162 -8.94 -9.36 -17.36
CA SER A 162 -7.80 -8.55 -16.88
C SER A 162 -6.55 -8.77 -17.74
N LEU A 163 -6.22 -10.01 -18.05
CA LEU A 163 -5.10 -10.33 -18.93
C LEU A 163 -5.34 -9.85 -20.37
N HIS A 164 -6.57 -9.96 -20.88
CA HIS A 164 -6.93 -9.45 -22.20
C HIS A 164 -6.78 -7.92 -22.27
N HIS A 165 -7.25 -7.19 -21.25
CA HIS A 165 -7.10 -5.74 -21.14
C HIS A 165 -5.62 -5.32 -21.19
N LEU A 166 -4.76 -5.98 -20.40
CA LEU A 166 -3.32 -5.74 -20.40
C LEU A 166 -2.66 -6.06 -21.74
N LYS A 167 -3.06 -7.15 -22.41
CA LYS A 167 -2.56 -7.51 -23.75
C LYS A 167 -2.90 -6.48 -24.82
N ASN A 168 -4.01 -5.77 -24.65
CA ASN A 168 -4.41 -4.68 -25.56
C ASN A 168 -3.67 -3.35 -25.28
N GLY A 169 -2.63 -3.36 -24.44
CA GLY A 169 -1.85 -2.18 -24.13
C GLY A 169 -2.44 -1.29 -23.05
N CYS A 170 -3.54 -1.71 -22.40
CA CYS A 170 -4.26 -0.92 -21.42
C CYS A 170 -3.77 -1.22 -19.99
N PRO A 171 -3.62 -0.21 -19.11
CA PRO A 171 -3.13 -0.41 -17.75
C PRO A 171 -4.22 -0.85 -16.76
N LEU A 172 -3.79 -1.52 -15.67
CA LEU A 172 -4.66 -2.12 -14.68
C LEU A 172 -4.19 -1.84 -13.26
N GLY A 173 -5.12 -1.48 -12.37
CA GLY A 173 -4.86 -1.28 -10.94
C GLY A 173 -5.30 -2.46 -10.10
N ILE A 174 -4.47 -2.82 -9.13
CA ILE A 174 -4.71 -3.93 -8.21
C ILE A 174 -4.42 -3.49 -6.78
N PHE A 175 -5.34 -3.79 -5.87
CA PHE A 175 -5.14 -3.78 -4.43
C PHE A 175 -4.98 -5.23 -3.96
N PRO A 176 -3.74 -5.76 -3.89
CA PRO A 176 -3.53 -7.21 -3.77
C PRO A 176 -4.00 -7.81 -2.45
N ALA A 177 -4.20 -6.99 -1.42
CA ALA A 177 -4.73 -7.44 -0.14
C ALA A 177 -6.21 -7.83 -0.19
N GLY A 178 -6.95 -7.35 -1.21
CA GLY A 178 -8.40 -7.58 -1.37
C GLY A 178 -9.26 -6.96 -0.28
N GLU A 179 -8.67 -6.46 0.79
CA GLU A 179 -9.34 -5.87 1.94
C GLU A 179 -8.58 -4.63 2.46
N VAL A 180 -9.31 -3.78 3.18
CA VAL A 180 -8.79 -2.56 3.79
C VAL A 180 -7.79 -2.88 4.90
N SER A 181 -6.70 -2.09 4.96
CA SER A 181 -5.65 -2.21 5.99
C SER A 181 -6.22 -2.12 7.40
N THR A 182 -5.66 -2.92 8.31
CA THR A 182 -6.03 -2.95 9.73
C THR A 182 -4.79 -2.92 10.62
N TYR A 183 -4.99 -2.65 11.92
CA TYR A 183 -3.90 -2.77 12.89
C TYR A 183 -3.56 -4.25 13.11
N ARG A 184 -2.28 -4.61 12.93
CA ARG A 184 -1.71 -5.88 13.33
C ARG A 184 -0.80 -5.68 14.53
N ASP A 185 -0.83 -6.63 15.44
CA ASP A 185 -0.05 -6.61 16.68
C ASP A 185 -0.21 -5.32 17.50
N GLY A 186 -1.37 -4.65 17.33
CA GLY A 186 -1.74 -3.43 18.05
C GLY A 186 -0.95 -2.17 17.71
N LYS A 187 0.06 -2.23 16.83
CA LYS A 187 1.00 -1.12 16.59
C LYS A 187 1.10 -0.67 15.14
N LEU A 188 1.10 -1.59 14.19
CA LEU A 188 1.32 -1.27 12.79
C LEU A 188 0.03 -1.42 11.97
N MET A 189 -0.30 -0.37 11.23
CA MET A 189 -1.38 -0.40 10.26
C MET A 189 -0.81 -0.90 8.93
N VAL A 190 -1.23 -2.09 8.54
CA VAL A 190 -0.78 -2.75 7.31
C VAL A 190 -1.93 -3.54 6.69
N ASP A 191 -1.80 -3.81 5.39
CA ASP A 191 -2.70 -4.73 4.71
C ASP A 191 -2.59 -6.14 5.29
N LYS A 192 -3.65 -6.92 5.13
CA LYS A 192 -3.57 -8.38 5.22
C LYS A 192 -2.46 -8.91 4.28
N PRO A 193 -2.01 -10.16 4.47
CA PRO A 193 -1.20 -10.81 3.44
C PRO A 193 -1.89 -10.68 2.10
N TRP A 194 -1.12 -10.31 1.08
CA TRP A 194 -1.65 -10.16 -0.26
C TRP A 194 -2.11 -11.49 -0.82
N GLU A 195 -3.18 -11.49 -1.57
CA GLU A 195 -3.73 -12.68 -2.20
C GLU A 195 -2.79 -13.23 -3.26
N LEU A 196 -2.40 -14.50 -3.13
CA LEU A 196 -1.49 -15.16 -4.08
C LEU A 196 -2.06 -15.18 -5.51
N GLY A 197 -3.40 -15.18 -5.64
CA GLY A 197 -4.08 -15.05 -6.93
C GLY A 197 -3.75 -13.75 -7.65
N ALA A 198 -3.74 -12.64 -6.92
CA ALA A 198 -3.37 -11.33 -7.45
C ALA A 198 -1.89 -11.31 -7.87
N VAL A 199 -1.00 -11.86 -7.05
CA VAL A 199 0.45 -11.91 -7.36
C VAL A 199 0.73 -12.80 -8.57
N LYS A 200 0.02 -13.93 -8.71
CA LYS A 200 0.10 -14.79 -9.91
C LYS A 200 -0.38 -14.09 -11.17
N LEU A 201 -1.46 -13.29 -11.07
CA LEU A 201 -1.94 -12.46 -12.19
C LEU A 201 -0.86 -11.48 -12.64
N ILE A 202 -0.27 -10.75 -11.68
CA ILE A 202 0.79 -9.78 -11.94
C ILE A 202 1.97 -10.45 -12.65
N LYS A 203 2.45 -11.56 -12.12
CA LYS A 203 3.57 -12.30 -12.72
C LYS A 203 3.26 -12.82 -14.12
N LYS A 204 2.04 -13.32 -14.35
CA LYS A 204 1.60 -13.84 -15.65
C LYS A 204 1.37 -12.76 -16.71
N ALA A 205 1.13 -11.53 -16.28
CA ALA A 205 0.85 -10.42 -17.19
C ALA A 205 2.10 -9.97 -17.98
N GLU A 206 3.30 -10.20 -17.44
CA GLU A 206 4.58 -9.82 -18.07
C GLU A 206 4.61 -8.36 -18.53
N VAL A 207 4.12 -7.45 -17.68
CA VAL A 207 4.13 -6.00 -17.91
C VAL A 207 4.81 -5.28 -16.76
N PRO A 208 5.30 -4.04 -16.95
CA PRO A 208 5.88 -3.26 -15.85
C PRO A 208 4.91 -3.10 -14.69
N VAL A 209 5.42 -3.14 -13.45
CA VAL A 209 4.64 -2.94 -12.22
C VAL A 209 5.04 -1.64 -11.55
N ILE A 210 4.05 -0.81 -11.21
CA ILE A 210 4.26 0.47 -10.55
C ILE A 210 3.70 0.38 -9.13
N PRO A 211 4.54 0.34 -8.09
CA PRO A 211 4.07 0.37 -6.71
C PRO A 211 3.57 1.77 -6.35
N ILE A 212 2.41 1.84 -5.70
CA ILE A 212 1.81 3.08 -5.20
C ILE A 212 1.51 2.91 -3.71
N TYR A 213 1.75 3.95 -2.93
CA TYR A 213 1.51 3.93 -1.49
C TYR A 213 0.66 5.12 -1.06
N PHE A 214 -0.47 4.85 -0.44
CA PHE A 214 -1.35 5.84 0.18
C PHE A 214 -1.01 5.97 1.67
N HIS A 215 -0.57 7.14 2.09
CA HIS A 215 -0.29 7.44 3.49
C HIS A 215 -1.53 8.02 4.16
N ALA A 216 -2.43 7.15 4.58
CA ALA A 216 -3.69 7.51 5.19
C ALA A 216 -4.17 6.44 6.19
N LYS A 217 -5.21 6.78 6.96
CA LYS A 217 -5.84 5.87 7.91
C LYS A 217 -7.32 6.22 8.09
N ASN A 218 -8.13 5.23 8.35
CA ASN A 218 -9.53 5.35 8.70
C ASN A 218 -9.75 5.91 10.12
N SER A 219 -10.98 6.09 10.51
CA SER A 219 -11.35 6.59 11.84
C SER A 219 -11.00 5.58 12.95
N LYS A 220 -10.86 6.08 14.19
CA LYS A 220 -10.67 5.20 15.36
C LYS A 220 -11.83 4.21 15.51
N LEU A 221 -13.07 4.65 15.22
CA LEU A 221 -14.25 3.80 15.29
C LEU A 221 -14.18 2.62 14.31
N PHE A 222 -13.68 2.85 13.09
CA PHE A 222 -13.46 1.78 12.11
C PHE A 222 -12.58 0.66 12.69
N TYR A 223 -11.48 1.04 13.32
CA TYR A 223 -10.55 0.06 13.91
C TYR A 223 -11.08 -0.60 15.18
N ILE A 224 -11.92 0.07 15.96
CA ILE A 224 -12.61 -0.56 17.11
C ILE A 224 -13.58 -1.62 16.58
N LEU A 225 -14.40 -1.28 15.59
CA LEU A 225 -15.35 -2.22 14.98
C LEU A 225 -14.65 -3.40 14.32
N SER A 226 -13.47 -3.18 13.72
CA SER A 226 -12.68 -4.27 13.12
C SER A 226 -12.18 -5.32 14.12
N LYS A 227 -12.06 -4.94 15.40
CA LYS A 227 -11.72 -5.89 16.48
C LYS A 227 -12.92 -6.69 16.98
N ILE A 228 -14.13 -6.18 16.78
CA ILE A 228 -15.37 -6.82 17.23
C ILE A 228 -15.91 -7.76 16.16
N SER A 229 -16.00 -7.29 14.91
CA SER A 229 -16.57 -8.06 13.80
C SER A 229 -16.14 -7.48 12.44
N ASP A 230 -15.70 -8.37 11.54
CA ASP A 230 -15.43 -8.03 10.13
C ASP A 230 -16.67 -7.49 9.42
N THR A 231 -17.85 -7.98 9.79
CA THR A 231 -19.15 -7.54 9.26
C THR A 231 -19.42 -6.08 9.61
N LEU A 232 -19.26 -5.69 10.89
CA LEU A 232 -19.44 -4.30 11.35
C LEU A 232 -18.41 -3.37 10.73
N ARG A 233 -17.18 -3.81 10.59
CA ARG A 233 -16.12 -3.09 9.87
C ARG A 233 -16.53 -2.81 8.43
N THR A 234 -17.00 -3.83 7.71
CA THR A 234 -17.44 -3.71 6.32
C THR A 234 -18.64 -2.77 6.18
N ALA A 235 -19.61 -2.87 7.09
CA ALA A 235 -20.76 -1.96 7.12
C ALA A 235 -20.37 -0.49 7.38
N LYS A 236 -19.26 -0.25 8.10
CA LYS A 236 -18.74 1.10 8.38
C LYS A 236 -18.02 1.72 7.18
N LEU A 237 -17.46 0.94 6.24
CA LEU A 237 -16.63 1.43 5.14
C LEU A 237 -17.25 2.57 4.31
N PRO A 238 -18.51 2.51 3.89
CA PRO A 238 -19.11 3.61 3.10
C PRO A 238 -19.02 4.96 3.81
N SER A 239 -19.21 4.98 5.12
CA SER A 239 -19.18 6.22 5.91
C SER A 239 -17.76 6.68 6.30
N GLU A 240 -16.73 5.88 6.04
CA GLU A 240 -15.35 6.34 6.21
C GLU A 240 -14.97 7.46 5.22
N LEU A 241 -15.66 7.57 4.09
CA LEU A 241 -15.60 8.74 3.22
C LEU A 241 -15.79 10.06 4.01
N LEU A 242 -16.79 10.09 4.88
CA LEU A 242 -17.10 11.26 5.72
C LEU A 242 -16.00 11.57 6.73
N SER A 243 -15.27 10.55 7.18
CA SER A 243 -14.15 10.71 8.14
C SER A 243 -12.89 11.30 7.51
N GLN A 244 -12.81 11.31 6.19
CA GLN A 244 -11.68 11.88 5.43
C GLN A 244 -11.94 13.33 4.97
N LYS A 245 -13.09 13.90 5.32
CA LYS A 245 -13.42 15.30 4.97
C LYS A 245 -12.31 16.26 5.41
N ASN A 246 -11.97 17.22 4.53
CA ASN A 246 -10.92 18.25 4.73
C ASN A 246 -9.52 17.65 4.96
N ARG A 247 -9.19 16.53 4.30
CA ARG A 247 -7.86 15.92 4.44
C ARG A 247 -7.07 15.96 3.15
N ILE A 248 -5.77 16.18 3.32
CA ILE A 248 -4.77 15.99 2.27
C ILE A 248 -4.18 14.59 2.45
N ILE A 249 -4.37 13.74 1.45
CA ILE A 249 -3.87 12.37 1.43
C ILE A 249 -2.55 12.36 0.67
N LYS A 250 -1.47 11.98 1.34
CA LYS A 250 -0.14 11.90 0.73
C LYS A 250 0.00 10.57 -0.02
N VAL A 251 0.43 10.65 -1.28
CA VAL A 251 0.60 9.49 -2.15
C VAL A 251 2.03 9.46 -2.67
N ARG A 252 2.60 8.29 -2.77
CA ARG A 252 3.91 8.07 -3.39
C ARG A 252 3.76 7.05 -4.52
N ILE A 253 4.42 7.34 -5.64
CA ILE A 253 4.50 6.44 -6.79
C ILE A 253 5.95 5.99 -6.92
N GLY A 254 6.18 4.68 -6.88
CA GLY A 254 7.51 4.09 -7.00
C GLY A 254 8.01 4.07 -8.44
N LYS A 255 9.30 3.78 -8.60
CA LYS A 255 9.88 3.51 -9.92
C LYS A 255 9.22 2.25 -10.52
N PRO A 256 8.93 2.24 -11.82
CA PRO A 256 8.43 1.05 -12.50
C PRO A 256 9.40 -0.14 -12.32
N ILE A 257 8.87 -1.27 -11.93
CA ILE A 257 9.59 -2.54 -11.83
C ILE A 257 9.50 -3.18 -13.21
N SER A 258 10.62 -3.31 -13.90
CA SER A 258 10.64 -3.86 -15.25
C SER A 258 10.30 -5.37 -15.26
N VAL A 259 9.87 -5.89 -16.40
CA VAL A 259 9.66 -7.34 -16.58
C VAL A 259 10.95 -8.12 -16.30
N LYS A 260 12.11 -7.57 -16.69
CA LYS A 260 13.42 -8.16 -16.41
C LYS A 260 13.65 -8.34 -14.91
N ASP A 261 13.39 -7.29 -14.11
CA ASP A 261 13.54 -7.36 -12.64
C ASP A 261 12.57 -8.38 -12.02
N GLN A 262 11.36 -8.52 -12.58
CA GLN A 262 10.37 -9.50 -12.11
C GLN A 262 10.80 -10.94 -12.38
N LEU A 263 11.48 -11.20 -13.50
CA LEU A 263 11.97 -12.53 -13.90
C LEU A 263 13.10 -13.06 -13.01
N GLU A 264 13.80 -12.18 -12.27
CA GLU A 264 14.80 -12.59 -11.28
C GLU A 264 14.19 -13.41 -10.13
N TYR A 265 12.89 -13.22 -9.86
CA TYR A 265 12.15 -13.93 -8.82
C TYR A 265 11.42 -15.14 -9.41
N LYS A 266 12.08 -16.30 -9.44
CA LYS A 266 11.50 -17.54 -9.99
C LYS A 266 10.30 -18.04 -9.16
N ASP A 267 10.46 -18.04 -7.83
CA ASP A 267 9.44 -18.44 -6.87
C ASP A 267 8.41 -17.34 -6.63
N ILE A 268 7.12 -17.74 -6.53
CA ILE A 268 6.00 -16.81 -6.35
C ILE A 268 6.03 -16.11 -4.99
N ASN A 269 6.52 -16.77 -3.95
CA ASN A 269 6.57 -16.18 -2.61
C ASN A 269 7.68 -15.14 -2.52
N SER A 270 8.84 -15.39 -3.12
CA SER A 270 9.94 -14.40 -3.23
C SER A 270 9.50 -13.18 -4.04
N PHE A 271 8.74 -13.38 -5.13
CA PHE A 271 8.16 -12.30 -5.91
C PHE A 271 7.11 -11.51 -5.12
N TYR A 272 6.24 -12.18 -4.38
CA TYR A 272 5.30 -11.58 -3.44
C TYR A 272 6.00 -10.67 -2.44
N GLU A 273 7.02 -11.19 -1.74
CA GLU A 273 7.78 -10.42 -0.75
C GLU A 273 8.46 -9.20 -1.36
N TYR A 274 9.03 -9.35 -2.54
CA TYR A 274 9.66 -8.26 -3.27
C TYR A 274 8.67 -7.14 -3.61
N LEU A 275 7.53 -7.46 -4.24
CA LEU A 275 6.53 -6.48 -4.60
C LEU A 275 5.97 -5.76 -3.36
N ARG A 276 5.65 -6.52 -2.32
CA ARG A 276 5.14 -5.97 -1.07
C ARG A 276 6.15 -5.03 -0.43
N LYS A 277 7.41 -5.43 -0.33
CA LYS A 277 8.49 -4.57 0.18
C LYS A 277 8.65 -3.30 -0.63
N LYS A 278 8.68 -3.38 -1.97
CA LYS A 278 8.77 -2.20 -2.85
C LYS A 278 7.62 -1.22 -2.63
N THR A 279 6.42 -1.72 -2.41
CA THR A 279 5.25 -0.87 -2.13
C THR A 279 5.37 -0.20 -0.76
N TYR A 280 5.71 -0.95 0.29
CA TYR A 280 5.78 -0.40 1.65
C TYR A 280 7.02 0.46 1.91
N MET A 281 8.11 0.28 1.18
CA MET A 281 9.27 1.18 1.24
C MET A 281 8.92 2.63 0.84
N LEU A 282 7.88 2.84 0.06
CA LEU A 282 7.37 4.18 -0.27
C LEU A 282 6.80 4.92 0.95
N ALA A 283 6.57 4.23 2.07
CA ALA A 283 6.17 4.84 3.33
C ALA A 283 7.32 5.57 4.06
N ASN A 284 8.58 5.27 3.72
CA ASN A 284 9.75 5.76 4.46
C ASN A 284 9.77 7.28 4.68
N PRO A 285 9.42 8.14 3.70
CA PRO A 285 9.39 9.58 3.92
C PRO A 285 8.36 10.04 4.96
N PHE A 286 7.37 9.21 5.28
CA PHE A 286 6.30 9.51 6.23
C PHE A 286 6.55 8.93 7.62
N VAL A 287 7.54 8.05 7.76
CA VAL A 287 7.93 7.50 9.06
C VAL A 287 8.69 8.60 9.80
N LYS A 288 8.07 9.14 10.85
CA LYS A 288 8.76 10.04 11.76
C LYS A 288 9.94 9.27 12.34
N ASN A 289 11.15 9.78 12.15
CA ASN A 289 12.36 9.22 12.77
C ASN A 289 12.08 9.03 14.27
N PRO A 290 12.25 7.84 14.85
CA PRO A 290 12.04 7.62 16.28
C PRO A 290 12.90 8.54 17.16
N LYS A 291 13.96 9.14 16.61
CA LYS A 291 14.75 10.20 17.27
C LYS A 291 13.95 11.49 17.54
N ASN A 292 12.84 11.75 16.83
CA ASN A 292 11.98 12.92 17.07
C ASN A 292 10.88 12.69 18.12
N ILE A 293 10.67 11.47 18.60
CA ILE A 293 9.71 11.20 19.69
C ILE A 293 10.29 11.62 21.05
N LEU A 294 11.59 11.81 21.16
CA LEU A 294 12.28 12.31 22.35
C LEU A 294 12.58 13.82 22.32
N SER A 295 12.12 14.55 21.32
CA SER A 295 12.09 16.01 21.39
C SER A 295 10.85 16.47 22.21
N THR A 296 10.73 16.03 23.44
CA THR A 296 10.09 16.84 24.46
C THR A 296 10.92 18.12 24.55
N GLN A 297 10.32 19.21 24.10
CA GLN A 297 10.82 20.55 24.42
C GLN A 297 11.25 20.56 25.87
N ASN A 298 12.52 20.90 26.12
CA ASN A 298 13.17 21.13 27.41
C ASN A 298 14.11 20.07 27.98
N LEU A 299 14.88 19.38 27.16
CA LEU A 299 16.21 18.93 27.61
C LEU A 299 17.09 18.69 26.37
N LYS A 300 17.66 19.77 25.85
CA LYS A 300 18.84 19.68 24.96
C LYS A 300 20.04 19.23 25.82
N ILE A 301 20.09 17.98 26.19
CA ILE A 301 21.36 17.36 26.48
C ILE A 301 21.95 16.97 25.12
N THR A 302 22.56 17.93 24.45
CA THR A 302 23.45 17.65 23.34
C THR A 302 24.67 16.97 23.92
N ILE A 303 24.67 15.64 23.96
CA ILE A 303 25.90 14.89 24.18
C ILE A 303 26.77 15.21 22.96
N PRO A 304 27.89 15.93 23.13
CA PRO A 304 28.74 16.25 21.98
C PRO A 304 29.17 14.95 21.32
N PRO A 305 29.23 14.90 19.98
CA PRO A 305 29.63 13.71 19.28
C PRO A 305 31.04 13.34 19.72
N LYS A 306 31.23 12.08 20.06
CA LYS A 306 32.57 11.59 20.44
C LYS A 306 33.52 11.77 19.26
N LYS A 307 34.78 12.09 19.56
CA LYS A 307 35.83 12.14 18.54
C LYS A 307 35.90 10.77 17.83
N ILE A 308 35.85 10.80 16.52
CA ILE A 308 35.95 9.58 15.71
C ILE A 308 37.34 8.96 15.96
N THR A 309 37.35 7.64 16.10
CA THR A 309 38.62 6.89 16.29
C THR A 309 39.59 7.12 15.15
N SER A 310 40.87 7.08 15.43
CA SER A 310 41.90 7.18 14.37
C SER A 310 41.95 5.91 13.51
N GLN A 311 42.38 6.07 12.26
CA GLN A 311 42.65 4.96 11.36
C GLN A 311 43.69 4.02 11.96
N LYS A 312 43.47 2.71 11.85
CA LYS A 312 44.45 1.71 12.20
C LYS A 312 45.55 1.59 11.13
N SER A 313 46.65 0.93 11.47
CA SER A 313 47.78 0.73 10.56
C SER A 313 47.37 0.02 9.27
N THR A 314 47.69 0.61 8.13
CA THR A 314 47.48 0.06 6.79
C THR A 314 48.12 -1.34 6.62
N HIS A 315 49.23 -1.60 7.35
CA HIS A 315 49.86 -2.91 7.34
C HIS A 315 48.95 -4.03 7.85
N GLY A 316 48.11 -3.74 8.84
CA GLY A 316 47.07 -4.68 9.32
C GLY A 316 46.05 -5.03 8.24
N PHE A 317 45.61 -4.04 7.46
CA PHE A 317 44.63 -4.23 6.36
C PHE A 317 45.21 -5.12 5.26
N ILE A 318 46.44 -4.82 4.82
CA ILE A 318 47.15 -5.59 3.77
C ILE A 318 47.30 -7.04 4.21
N LYS A 319 47.66 -7.28 5.46
CA LYS A 319 47.81 -8.65 6.01
C LYS A 319 46.49 -9.41 5.99
N GLU A 320 45.40 -8.80 6.41
CA GLU A 320 44.04 -9.41 6.39
C GLU A 320 43.60 -9.73 4.97
N VAL A 321 43.72 -8.79 4.02
CA VAL A 321 43.41 -9.03 2.60
C VAL A 321 44.26 -10.15 2.00
N SER A 322 45.55 -10.17 2.29
CA SER A 322 46.47 -11.22 1.80
C SER A 322 46.06 -12.61 2.32
N LEU A 323 45.62 -12.69 3.58
CA LEU A 323 45.12 -13.94 4.14
C LEU A 323 43.79 -14.39 3.49
N LEU A 324 42.90 -13.45 3.19
CA LEU A 324 41.64 -13.75 2.48
C LEU A 324 41.90 -14.25 1.06
N ARG A 325 42.87 -13.65 0.34
CA ARG A 325 43.29 -14.14 -0.97
C ARG A 325 43.83 -15.57 -0.89
N LYS A 326 44.73 -15.83 0.07
CA LYS A 326 45.29 -17.19 0.29
C LYS A 326 44.22 -18.23 0.64
N LYS A 327 43.15 -17.82 1.33
CA LYS A 327 42.03 -18.69 1.70
C LYS A 327 40.96 -18.84 0.59
N GLY A 328 41.15 -18.23 -0.58
CA GLY A 328 40.24 -18.32 -1.69
C GLY A 328 38.88 -17.61 -1.43
N LYS A 329 38.87 -16.61 -0.54
CA LYS A 329 37.64 -15.89 -0.15
C LYS A 329 37.31 -14.69 -1.03
N ARG A 330 37.96 -14.56 -2.18
CA ARG A 330 37.64 -13.57 -3.20
C ARG A 330 36.38 -14.02 -3.97
N LEU A 331 35.37 -13.19 -3.98
CA LEU A 331 34.12 -13.46 -4.70
C LEU A 331 34.19 -13.04 -6.16
N LEU A 332 34.78 -11.87 -6.42
CA LEU A 332 34.94 -11.35 -7.77
C LEU A 332 36.11 -10.33 -7.83
N GLU A 333 36.58 -10.12 -9.02
CA GLU A 333 37.52 -9.07 -9.36
C GLU A 333 36.98 -8.28 -10.53
N SER A 334 37.00 -6.96 -10.45
CA SER A 334 36.52 -6.08 -11.52
C SER A 334 37.36 -4.81 -11.55
N LYS A 335 38.07 -4.59 -12.65
CA LYS A 335 38.97 -3.45 -12.83
C LYS A 335 40.02 -3.38 -11.69
N ASN A 336 39.93 -2.34 -10.86
CA ASN A 336 40.86 -2.08 -9.74
C ASN A 336 40.31 -2.56 -8.38
N TYR A 337 39.19 -3.28 -8.37
CA TYR A 337 38.52 -3.72 -7.16
C TYR A 337 38.50 -5.24 -7.04
N GLU A 338 38.70 -5.71 -5.84
CA GLU A 338 38.50 -7.12 -5.45
C GLU A 338 37.42 -7.17 -4.37
N VAL A 339 36.49 -8.10 -4.50
CA VAL A 339 35.40 -8.30 -3.53
C VAL A 339 35.68 -9.57 -2.73
N PHE A 340 35.68 -9.43 -1.42
CA PHE A 340 35.90 -10.53 -0.49
C PHE A 340 34.71 -10.76 0.40
N PHE A 341 34.53 -11.99 0.84
CA PHE A 341 33.55 -12.40 1.83
C PHE A 341 34.25 -12.91 3.07
N ALA A 342 34.06 -12.25 4.22
CA ALA A 342 34.78 -12.56 5.43
C ALA A 342 33.95 -12.43 6.69
N SER A 343 34.22 -13.24 7.70
CA SER A 343 33.65 -13.06 9.04
C SER A 343 34.43 -11.99 9.81
N ALA A 344 33.77 -11.36 10.78
CA ALA A 344 34.38 -10.35 11.66
C ALA A 344 35.69 -10.80 12.32
N LYS A 345 35.79 -12.09 12.64
CA LYS A 345 37.00 -12.69 13.25
C LYS A 345 38.20 -12.71 12.32
N GLU A 346 37.97 -12.74 11.02
CA GLU A 346 39.03 -12.82 10.01
C GLU A 346 39.59 -11.45 9.61
N ILE A 347 38.81 -10.38 9.90
CA ILE A 347 39.09 -9.00 9.47
C ILE A 347 38.99 -7.99 10.61
N PRO A 348 39.54 -8.21 11.80
CA PRO A 348 39.34 -7.33 12.94
C PRO A 348 39.84 -5.89 12.72
N ASN A 349 40.88 -5.68 11.92
CA ASN A 349 41.37 -4.34 11.59
C ASN A 349 40.51 -3.68 10.51
N LEU A 350 40.18 -4.40 9.46
CA LEU A 350 39.24 -3.91 8.41
C LEU A 350 37.87 -3.65 8.96
N LEU A 351 37.32 -4.50 9.83
CA LEU A 351 36.04 -4.28 10.48
C LEU A 351 36.03 -2.97 11.30
N HIS A 352 37.12 -2.70 12.01
CA HIS A 352 37.26 -1.45 12.74
C HIS A 352 37.26 -0.25 11.78
N GLU A 353 37.98 -0.35 10.65
CA GLU A 353 38.00 0.72 9.65
C GLU A 353 36.63 0.93 8.98
N ILE A 354 35.92 -0.15 8.67
CA ILE A 354 34.54 -0.08 8.15
C ILE A 354 33.65 0.69 9.12
N GLY A 355 33.69 0.37 10.41
CA GLY A 355 32.91 1.07 11.42
C GLY A 355 33.31 2.54 11.55
N ARG A 356 34.60 2.86 11.39
CA ARG A 356 35.11 4.24 11.37
C ARG A 356 34.57 5.01 10.17
N LEU A 357 34.67 4.45 8.98
CA LEU A 357 34.19 5.07 7.74
C LEU A 357 32.66 5.23 7.73
N ARG A 358 31.93 4.24 8.23
CA ARG A 358 30.48 4.33 8.42
C ARG A 358 30.11 5.52 9.30
N GLU A 359 30.78 5.69 10.45
CA GLU A 359 30.51 6.83 11.33
C GLU A 359 30.82 8.17 10.67
N ILE A 360 31.92 8.28 9.88
CA ILE A 360 32.24 9.49 9.12
C ILE A 360 31.12 9.80 8.14
N THR A 361 30.80 8.86 7.26
CA THR A 361 29.85 9.06 6.16
C THR A 361 28.44 9.35 6.68
N PHE A 362 27.98 8.59 7.68
CA PHE A 362 26.64 8.81 8.24
C PHE A 362 26.56 10.08 9.09
N ARG A 363 27.66 10.51 9.72
CA ARG A 363 27.69 11.76 10.45
C ARG A 363 27.59 12.97 9.52
N ASP A 364 28.25 12.92 8.36
CA ASP A 364 28.19 14.00 7.35
C ASP A 364 26.78 14.26 6.84
N ILE A 365 25.94 13.21 6.77
CA ILE A 365 24.52 13.33 6.36
C ILE A 365 23.56 13.42 7.55
N GLY A 366 24.07 13.61 8.77
CA GLY A 366 23.25 13.76 9.98
C GLY A 366 22.65 12.47 10.55
N GLU A 367 23.06 11.30 10.06
CA GLU A 367 22.58 9.96 10.47
C GLU A 367 23.58 9.18 11.32
N GLY A 368 24.70 9.79 11.69
CA GLY A 368 25.76 9.18 12.50
C GLY A 368 25.26 8.77 13.90
N THR A 369 25.89 7.73 14.45
CA THR A 369 25.59 7.25 15.81
C THR A 369 26.11 8.16 16.92
N ASN A 370 26.93 9.17 16.58
CA ASN A 370 27.68 10.06 17.48
C ASN A 370 28.66 9.32 18.42
N LYS A 371 28.95 8.05 18.15
CA LYS A 371 29.95 7.26 18.82
C LYS A 371 31.33 7.47 18.19
N ALA A 372 32.37 7.01 18.83
CA ALA A 372 33.72 7.06 18.24
C ALA A 372 33.88 6.14 17.02
N ILE A 373 33.00 5.14 16.88
CA ILE A 373 32.97 4.14 15.82
C ILE A 373 31.54 3.58 15.68
N ASP A 374 31.07 3.35 14.48
CA ASP A 374 29.77 2.76 14.21
C ASP A 374 29.89 1.23 14.06
N LEU A 375 30.06 0.57 15.21
CA LEU A 375 30.00 -0.90 15.33
C LEU A 375 29.05 -1.26 16.47
N ASP A 376 28.33 -2.36 16.31
CA ASP A 376 27.41 -2.88 17.29
C ASP A 376 27.65 -4.38 17.61
N LYS A 377 26.77 -4.94 18.46
CA LYS A 377 26.86 -6.34 18.87
C LYS A 377 26.66 -7.32 17.71
N PHE A 378 25.99 -6.92 16.64
CA PHE A 378 25.66 -7.75 15.50
C PHE A 378 26.81 -7.83 14.48
N ASP A 379 27.66 -6.79 14.40
CA ASP A 379 28.83 -6.79 13.52
C ASP A 379 29.79 -7.97 13.80
N LYS A 380 29.71 -8.60 14.97
CA LYS A 380 30.50 -9.79 15.33
C LYS A 380 29.96 -11.08 14.69
N TYR A 381 28.71 -11.10 14.29
CA TYR A 381 28.04 -12.31 13.80
C TYR A 381 27.84 -12.30 12.29
N TYR A 382 27.80 -11.13 11.69
CA TYR A 382 27.61 -10.99 10.25
C TYR A 382 28.89 -11.20 9.46
N HIS A 383 28.73 -11.68 8.24
CA HIS A 383 29.78 -11.68 7.25
C HIS A 383 29.78 -10.35 6.51
N VAL A 384 30.95 -9.86 6.21
CA VAL A 384 31.16 -8.57 5.57
C VAL A 384 31.66 -8.80 4.14
N ILE A 385 31.06 -8.05 3.21
CA ILE A 385 31.56 -7.95 1.83
C ILE A 385 32.43 -6.70 1.76
N LEU A 386 33.67 -6.87 1.33
CA LEU A 386 34.68 -5.82 1.22
C LEU A 386 34.96 -5.57 -0.25
N PHE A 387 35.12 -4.30 -0.59
CA PHE A 387 35.48 -3.87 -1.93
C PHE A 387 36.86 -3.29 -1.94
#